data_b0afc5c40d9557aeb18f5ecb92333d4f
#
_entry.id   b0afc5c40d9557aeb18f5ecb92333d4f
#
_cell.length_a   1.000
_cell.length_b   1.000
_cell.length_c   1.000
_cell.angle_alpha   90.00
_cell.angle_beta   90.00
_cell.angle_gamma   90.00
#
_symmetry.space_group_name_H-M   'P 1'
#
loop_
_entity.id
_entity.type
_entity.pdbx_description
1 polymer ?
#
loop_
_entity_poly.entity_id
_entity_poly.type
_entity_poly.pdbx_seq_one_letter_code
_entity_poly.pdbx_strand_id
1 'polypeptide(L)'
;KYEFWPNLLRQLKKQSIPTILVSGIFRKNQIFFKFTGKWLRKSLNAFHHFFVQDSYSMNLLESINFNNTSLTGDTRFDRVSKILEQDNTLSFISEFKNNQYTIVAGSTWNEGEGFFINYINKSKDEKFIIAPHTIDHNSILKLKKSLKKETILYSEKSGKNLSEYSVFIIDTVGLLTKIYSYADTAYVGGGFRTGLHNILEP
;
A
#
# COMPACT_ATOMS: atom_id res chain seq x y z
N LYS A 1 8.07 7.70 8.61
CA LYS A 1 7.82 8.41 7.34
C LYS A 1 8.04 9.93 7.44
N TYR A 2 7.84 10.52 8.64
CA TYR A 2 7.87 11.97 8.80
C TYR A 2 8.66 12.43 10.02
N GLU A 3 9.17 11.52 10.82
CA GLU A 3 9.89 11.80 12.06
C GLU A 3 11.32 11.27 11.98
N PHE A 4 12.23 12.13 12.36
CA PHE A 4 13.60 11.73 12.66
C PHE A 4 13.74 11.76 14.17
N TRP A 5 14.35 10.74 14.73
CA TRP A 5 14.58 10.63 16.18
C TRP A 5 15.88 11.35 16.58
N PRO A 6 15.82 12.64 16.99
CA PRO A 6 17.04 13.43 17.17
C PRO A 6 17.99 12.85 18.21
N ASN A 7 17.43 12.23 19.24
CA ASN A 7 18.25 11.63 20.30
C ASN A 7 18.98 10.38 19.80
N LEU A 8 18.31 9.52 19.02
CA LEU A 8 18.94 8.37 18.38
C LEU A 8 20.06 8.83 17.43
N LEU A 9 19.76 9.79 16.55
CA LEU A 9 20.75 10.32 15.60
C LEU A 9 21.97 10.92 16.30
N ARG A 10 21.78 11.62 17.42
CA ARG A 10 22.90 12.14 18.23
C ARG A 10 23.75 11.01 18.81
N GLN A 11 23.13 9.92 19.29
CA GLN A 11 23.86 8.79 19.82
C GLN A 11 24.65 8.04 18.71
N LEU A 12 24.02 7.83 17.55
CA LEU A 12 24.69 7.23 16.41
C LEU A 12 25.93 8.04 16.01
N LYS A 13 25.79 9.37 15.92
CA LYS A 13 26.90 10.25 15.64
C LYS A 13 27.99 10.19 16.71
N LYS A 14 27.61 10.20 18.01
CA LYS A 14 28.57 10.12 19.13
C LYS A 14 29.37 8.83 19.11
N GLN A 15 28.75 7.74 18.67
CA GLN A 15 29.39 6.43 18.58
C GLN A 15 30.07 6.20 17.22
N SER A 16 30.12 7.22 16.36
CA SER A 16 30.70 7.15 15.00
C SER A 16 30.10 6.03 14.13
N ILE A 17 28.82 5.71 14.35
CA ILE A 17 28.12 4.70 13.56
C ILE A 17 27.74 5.30 12.22
N PRO A 18 28.20 4.74 11.08
CA PRO A 18 27.81 5.21 9.77
C PRO A 18 26.30 5.14 9.57
N THR A 19 25.68 6.26 9.26
CA THR A 19 24.23 6.38 9.13
C THR A 19 23.88 6.98 7.78
N ILE A 20 22.98 6.36 7.04
CA ILE A 20 22.46 6.87 5.77
C ILE A 20 20.94 6.99 5.83
N LEU A 21 20.39 7.92 5.08
CA LEU A 21 18.94 8.01 4.85
C LEU A 21 18.63 7.49 3.45
N VAL A 22 17.76 6.49 3.35
CA VAL A 22 17.33 5.93 2.07
C VAL A 22 15.86 6.26 1.83
N SER A 23 15.54 6.61 0.56
CA SER A 23 14.19 6.96 0.13
C SER A 23 13.58 8.10 0.95
N GLY A 24 14.42 9.11 1.25
CA GLY A 24 14.02 10.27 2.04
C GLY A 24 13.11 11.22 1.25
N ILE A 25 12.06 11.74 1.91
CA ILE A 25 11.25 12.83 1.37
C ILE A 25 11.22 13.98 2.36
N PHE A 26 11.51 15.18 1.87
CA PHE A 26 11.52 16.39 2.68
C PHE A 26 10.45 17.38 2.22
N ARG A 27 9.91 18.14 3.17
CA ARG A 27 8.85 19.12 2.91
C ARG A 27 9.17 20.43 3.64
N LYS A 28 8.90 21.55 2.98
CA LYS A 28 9.20 22.90 3.50
C LYS A 28 8.58 23.21 4.87
N ASN A 29 7.42 22.59 5.16
CA ASN A 29 6.74 22.78 6.45
C ASN A 29 7.36 22.02 7.62
N GLN A 30 8.30 21.10 7.38
CA GLN A 30 9.00 20.37 8.44
C GLN A 30 9.87 21.32 9.26
N ILE A 31 9.97 20.99 10.54
CA ILE A 31 10.66 21.83 11.54
C ILE A 31 12.14 22.12 11.19
N PHE A 32 12.81 21.23 10.47
CA PHE A 32 14.21 21.39 10.07
C PHE A 32 14.43 22.63 9.18
N PHE A 33 13.42 23.03 8.41
CA PHE A 33 13.48 24.17 7.48
C PHE A 33 12.98 25.46 8.11
N LYS A 34 12.43 25.41 9.35
CA LYS A 34 11.96 26.57 10.08
C LYS A 34 13.09 27.18 10.93
N PHE A 35 12.98 28.48 11.20
CA PHE A 35 13.94 29.18 12.06
C PHE A 35 14.03 28.55 13.47
N THR A 36 12.88 28.19 14.05
CA THR A 36 12.76 27.56 15.37
C THR A 36 13.36 26.14 15.42
N GLY A 37 13.59 25.51 14.29
CA GLY A 37 14.11 24.14 14.19
C GLY A 37 15.63 24.01 14.04
N LYS A 38 16.39 25.11 14.15
CA LYS A 38 17.85 25.09 13.98
C LYS A 38 18.58 24.07 14.87
N TRP A 39 18.11 23.89 16.09
CA TRP A 39 18.71 22.94 17.04
C TRP A 39 18.45 21.47 16.64
N LEU A 40 17.26 21.17 16.07
CA LEU A 40 16.94 19.85 15.55
C LEU A 40 17.71 19.53 14.26
N ARG A 41 17.96 20.56 13.42
CA ARG A 41 18.76 20.43 12.20
C ARG A 41 20.15 19.86 12.49
N LYS A 42 20.74 20.16 13.66
CA LYS A 42 22.02 19.59 14.07
C LYS A 42 22.01 18.06 14.15
N SER A 43 20.85 17.42 14.37
CA SER A 43 20.76 15.97 14.39
C SER A 43 20.93 15.35 12.99
N LEU A 44 20.59 16.07 11.94
CA LEU A 44 20.76 15.62 10.55
C LEU A 44 22.24 15.44 10.17
N ASN A 45 23.17 16.09 10.89
CA ASN A 45 24.62 15.86 10.71
C ASN A 45 25.08 14.44 11.10
N ALA A 46 24.20 13.60 11.61
CA ALA A 46 24.47 12.18 11.83
C ALA A 46 24.46 11.39 10.51
N PHE A 47 23.81 11.90 9.49
CA PHE A 47 23.76 11.22 8.20
C PHE A 47 25.04 11.48 7.39
N HIS A 48 25.68 10.41 6.98
CA HIS A 48 26.81 10.46 6.03
C HIS A 48 26.31 10.78 4.63
N HIS A 49 25.10 10.30 4.28
CA HIS A 49 24.50 10.55 2.98
C HIS A 49 22.96 10.49 3.04
N PHE A 50 22.31 11.28 2.19
CA PHE A 50 20.87 11.32 1.99
C PHE A 50 20.53 10.86 0.58
N PHE A 51 19.91 9.71 0.45
CA PHE A 51 19.31 9.24 -0.80
C PHE A 51 17.83 9.66 -0.79
N VAL A 52 17.47 10.62 -1.64
CA VAL A 52 16.16 11.27 -1.62
C VAL A 52 15.29 10.87 -2.80
N GLN A 53 13.96 10.95 -2.61
CA GLN A 53 12.99 10.52 -3.61
C GLN A 53 12.85 11.52 -4.77
N ASP A 54 12.99 12.82 -4.51
CA ASP A 54 12.72 13.88 -5.47
C ASP A 54 13.73 15.04 -5.38
N SER A 55 13.83 15.79 -6.47
CA SER A 55 14.70 16.96 -6.58
C SER A 55 14.29 18.08 -5.62
N TYR A 56 13.03 18.19 -5.27
CA TYR A 56 12.57 19.18 -4.30
C TYR A 56 13.14 18.91 -2.90
N SER A 57 13.16 17.63 -2.47
CA SER A 57 13.81 17.20 -1.22
C SER A 57 15.30 17.49 -1.22
N MET A 58 15.97 17.26 -2.35
CA MET A 58 17.39 17.57 -2.52
C MET A 58 17.65 19.07 -2.35
N ASN A 59 16.93 19.91 -3.09
CA ASN A 59 17.06 21.37 -3.02
C ASN A 59 16.76 21.92 -1.60
N LEU A 60 15.81 21.32 -0.88
CA LEU A 60 15.52 21.69 0.51
C LEU A 60 16.70 21.39 1.43
N LEU A 61 17.34 20.24 1.30
CA LEU A 61 18.55 19.89 2.09
C LEU A 61 19.70 20.82 1.76
N GLU A 62 19.97 21.10 0.49
CA GLU A 62 20.99 22.05 0.03
C GLU A 62 20.76 23.46 0.59
N SER A 63 19.49 23.92 0.65
CA SER A 63 19.13 25.23 1.23
C SER A 63 19.51 25.40 2.71
N ILE A 64 19.82 24.30 3.39
CA ILE A 64 20.29 24.27 4.78
C ILE A 64 21.70 23.67 4.92
N ASN A 65 22.47 23.69 3.82
CA ASN A 65 23.87 23.30 3.71
C ASN A 65 24.15 21.79 3.88
N PHE A 66 23.22 20.92 3.49
CA PHE A 66 23.46 19.48 3.34
C PHE A 66 23.63 19.14 1.85
N ASN A 67 24.89 19.02 1.40
CA ASN A 67 25.25 18.76 0.00
C ASN A 67 25.57 17.27 -0.26
N ASN A 68 25.59 16.45 0.79
CA ASN A 68 25.78 14.99 0.72
C ASN A 68 24.47 14.28 0.36
N THR A 69 23.91 14.66 -0.78
CA THR A 69 22.59 14.21 -1.25
C THR A 69 22.70 13.53 -2.62
N SER A 70 21.84 12.54 -2.86
CA SER A 70 21.65 11.91 -4.19
C SER A 70 20.18 11.70 -4.47
N LEU A 71 19.76 12.00 -5.69
CA LEU A 71 18.43 11.72 -6.18
C LEU A 71 18.35 10.25 -6.63
N THR A 72 17.59 9.42 -5.94
CA THR A 72 17.50 7.97 -6.20
C THR A 72 16.08 7.47 -6.45
N GLY A 73 15.09 8.35 -6.32
CA GLY A 73 13.69 7.94 -6.48
C GLY A 73 13.10 7.24 -5.25
N ASP A 74 11.93 6.69 -5.44
CA ASP A 74 11.17 6.00 -4.41
C ASP A 74 11.39 4.48 -4.51
N THR A 75 12.01 3.89 -3.51
CA THR A 75 12.32 2.45 -3.46
C THR A 75 11.08 1.53 -3.51
N ARG A 76 9.88 2.08 -3.35
CA ARG A 76 8.64 1.31 -3.56
C ARG A 76 8.46 0.86 -5.00
N PHE A 77 8.95 1.66 -5.97
CA PHE A 77 8.93 1.25 -7.39
C PHE A 77 9.81 0.03 -7.65
N ASP A 78 10.98 -0.06 -7.01
CA ASP A 78 11.87 -1.23 -7.14
C ASP A 78 11.17 -2.50 -6.65
N ARG A 79 10.41 -2.38 -5.55
CA ARG A 79 9.63 -3.51 -5.02
C ARG A 79 8.50 -3.92 -5.95
N VAL A 80 7.76 -2.96 -6.49
CA VAL A 80 6.69 -3.25 -7.47
C VAL A 80 7.26 -3.91 -8.72
N SER A 81 8.38 -3.42 -9.25
CA SER A 81 9.04 -4.05 -10.40
C SER A 81 9.40 -5.52 -10.11
N LYS A 82 9.95 -5.81 -8.93
CA LYS A 82 10.24 -7.20 -8.52
C LYS A 82 8.99 -8.07 -8.39
N ILE A 83 7.86 -7.51 -7.95
CA ILE A 83 6.59 -8.24 -7.89
C ILE A 83 6.11 -8.63 -9.30
N LEU A 84 6.33 -7.77 -10.29
CA LEU A 84 5.97 -8.06 -11.68
C LEU A 84 6.84 -9.15 -12.31
N GLU A 85 8.07 -9.31 -11.83
CA GLU A 85 9.01 -10.36 -12.29
C GLU A 85 8.74 -11.73 -11.64
N GLN A 86 7.95 -11.78 -10.57
CA GLN A 86 7.63 -13.04 -9.87
C GLN A 86 6.53 -13.82 -10.58
N ASP A 87 6.49 -15.12 -10.33
CA ASP A 87 5.32 -15.93 -10.69
C ASP A 87 4.12 -15.52 -9.83
N ASN A 88 3.19 -14.80 -10.44
CA ASN A 88 1.95 -14.36 -9.82
C ASN A 88 0.78 -15.31 -10.13
N THR A 89 1.04 -16.50 -10.66
CA THR A 89 0.01 -17.46 -11.04
C THR A 89 -0.73 -17.98 -9.82
N LEU A 90 -2.06 -17.84 -9.84
CA LEU A 90 -2.98 -18.36 -8.84
C LEU A 90 -4.10 -19.14 -9.57
N SER A 91 -3.97 -20.47 -9.64
CA SER A 91 -4.90 -21.32 -10.39
C SER A 91 -6.36 -21.13 -9.98
N PHE A 92 -6.61 -20.97 -8.67
CA PHE A 92 -7.95 -20.73 -8.14
C PHE A 92 -8.53 -19.37 -8.54
N ILE A 93 -7.71 -18.33 -8.78
CA ILE A 93 -8.18 -17.05 -9.31
C ILE A 93 -8.47 -17.17 -10.80
N SER A 94 -7.65 -17.89 -11.56
CA SER A 94 -7.92 -18.16 -12.98
C SER A 94 -9.24 -18.92 -13.16
N GLU A 95 -9.50 -19.93 -12.33
CA GLU A 95 -10.77 -20.67 -12.31
C GLU A 95 -11.95 -19.74 -11.97
N PHE A 96 -11.81 -18.93 -10.91
CA PHE A 96 -12.84 -17.96 -10.52
C PHE A 96 -13.13 -16.96 -11.63
N LYS A 97 -12.09 -16.35 -12.21
CA LYS A 97 -12.21 -15.33 -13.27
C LYS A 97 -12.90 -15.89 -14.51
N ASN A 98 -12.55 -17.09 -14.94
CA ASN A 98 -13.16 -17.78 -16.09
C ASN A 98 -13.36 -16.86 -17.31
N ASN A 99 -12.33 -16.08 -17.67
CA ASN A 99 -12.33 -15.09 -18.75
C ASN A 99 -13.38 -13.97 -18.64
N GLN A 100 -14.01 -13.79 -17.49
CA GLN A 100 -14.97 -12.71 -17.26
C GLN A 100 -14.27 -11.44 -16.74
N TYR A 101 -14.86 -10.29 -17.03
CA TYR A 101 -14.38 -8.99 -16.53
C TYR A 101 -14.37 -9.01 -15.01
N THR A 102 -13.20 -8.78 -14.43
CA THR A 102 -12.98 -8.94 -13.00
C THR A 102 -12.50 -7.64 -12.36
N ILE A 103 -13.22 -7.21 -11.35
CA ILE A 103 -12.88 -6.04 -10.53
C ILE A 103 -12.27 -6.54 -9.23
N VAL A 104 -11.05 -6.09 -8.94
CA VAL A 104 -10.36 -6.40 -7.69
C VAL A 104 -10.42 -5.19 -6.78
N ALA A 105 -11.06 -5.34 -5.62
CA ALA A 105 -11.14 -4.35 -4.56
C ALA A 105 -10.23 -4.75 -3.40
N GLY A 106 -9.06 -4.14 -3.33
CA GLY A 106 -8.09 -4.39 -2.28
C GLY A 106 -8.12 -3.36 -1.16
N SER A 107 -7.73 -3.79 0.02
CA SER A 107 -7.68 -2.97 1.23
C SER A 107 -8.99 -2.22 1.51
N THR A 108 -10.12 -2.90 1.34
CA THR A 108 -11.44 -2.29 1.57
C THR A 108 -11.69 -2.02 3.05
N TRP A 109 -12.43 -0.95 3.32
CA TRP A 109 -12.83 -0.53 4.65
C TRP A 109 -14.35 -0.41 4.70
N ASN A 110 -14.93 -0.67 5.87
CA ASN A 110 -16.39 -0.68 6.08
C ASN A 110 -17.08 0.60 5.55
N GLU A 111 -16.42 1.76 5.67
CA GLU A 111 -16.96 3.04 5.22
C GLU A 111 -17.10 3.15 3.69
N GLY A 112 -16.21 2.49 2.95
CA GLY A 112 -16.26 2.44 1.48
C GLY A 112 -17.10 1.29 0.93
N GLU A 113 -17.29 0.24 1.73
CA GLU A 113 -17.96 -1.00 1.30
C GLU A 113 -19.41 -0.78 0.88
N GLY A 114 -20.13 0.15 1.53
CA GLY A 114 -21.53 0.40 1.22
C GLY A 114 -21.78 0.81 -0.24
N PHE A 115 -20.93 1.67 -0.82
CA PHE A 115 -21.02 2.05 -2.22
C PHE A 115 -20.68 0.87 -3.13
N PHE A 116 -19.65 0.12 -2.76
CA PHE A 116 -19.17 -1.01 -3.55
C PHE A 116 -20.18 -2.17 -3.55
N ILE A 117 -20.77 -2.50 -2.39
CA ILE A 117 -21.84 -3.49 -2.25
C ILE A 117 -23.04 -3.15 -3.15
N ASN A 118 -23.45 -1.86 -3.19
CA ASN A 118 -24.56 -1.44 -4.03
C ASN A 118 -24.26 -1.61 -5.52
N TYR A 119 -23.02 -1.32 -5.93
CA TYR A 119 -22.55 -1.55 -7.30
C TYR A 119 -22.56 -3.05 -7.64
N ILE A 120 -21.96 -3.90 -6.80
CA ILE A 120 -21.89 -5.36 -6.97
C ILE A 120 -23.30 -5.94 -7.13
N ASN A 121 -24.24 -5.55 -6.24
CA ASN A 121 -25.59 -6.09 -6.23
C ASN A 121 -26.42 -5.69 -7.47
N LYS A 122 -26.01 -4.63 -8.20
CA LYS A 122 -26.65 -4.17 -9.44
C LYS A 122 -25.93 -4.63 -10.71
N SER A 123 -24.68 -5.07 -10.60
CA SER A 123 -23.89 -5.55 -11.74
C SER A 123 -24.50 -6.79 -12.36
N LYS A 124 -24.19 -7.08 -13.63
CA LYS A 124 -24.74 -8.26 -14.33
C LYS A 124 -23.71 -9.35 -14.50
N ASP A 125 -22.66 -9.08 -15.24
CA ASP A 125 -21.75 -10.10 -15.76
C ASP A 125 -20.31 -10.00 -15.17
N GLU A 126 -20.05 -8.95 -14.35
CA GLU A 126 -18.74 -8.78 -13.75
C GLU A 126 -18.51 -9.70 -12.56
N LYS A 127 -17.27 -10.12 -12.40
CA LYS A 127 -16.78 -10.80 -11.20
C LYS A 127 -16.05 -9.83 -10.27
N PHE A 128 -16.13 -10.12 -8.99
CA PHE A 128 -15.56 -9.27 -7.95
C PHE A 128 -14.67 -10.07 -7.01
N ILE A 129 -13.45 -9.58 -6.82
CA ILE A 129 -12.57 -10.09 -5.77
C ILE A 129 -12.42 -8.98 -4.73
N ILE A 130 -12.78 -9.28 -3.49
CA ILE A 130 -12.74 -8.31 -2.38
C ILE A 130 -11.70 -8.78 -1.37
N ALA A 131 -10.70 -7.97 -1.09
CA ALA A 131 -9.73 -8.22 -0.03
C ALA A 131 -9.86 -7.13 1.05
N PRO A 132 -10.55 -7.39 2.16
CA PRO A 132 -10.70 -6.45 3.26
C PRO A 132 -9.36 -6.08 3.88
N HIS A 133 -9.21 -4.83 4.33
CA HIS A 133 -7.99 -4.37 5.00
C HIS A 133 -7.74 -5.11 6.32
N THR A 134 -8.81 -5.40 7.04
CA THR A 134 -8.76 -6.15 8.30
C THR A 134 -9.47 -7.48 8.15
N ILE A 135 -8.76 -8.57 8.47
CA ILE A 135 -9.32 -9.91 8.47
C ILE A 135 -10.03 -10.14 9.82
N ASP A 136 -11.26 -9.62 9.92
CA ASP A 136 -12.15 -9.86 11.05
C ASP A 136 -13.32 -10.72 10.62
N HIS A 137 -13.49 -11.87 11.27
CA HIS A 137 -14.50 -12.88 10.92
C HIS A 137 -15.92 -12.30 10.89
N ASN A 138 -16.28 -11.50 11.89
CA ASN A 138 -17.62 -10.93 11.97
C ASN A 138 -17.90 -9.90 10.87
N SER A 139 -16.91 -9.07 10.56
CA SER A 139 -16.98 -8.09 9.46
C SER A 139 -17.09 -8.78 8.11
N ILE A 140 -16.30 -9.82 7.87
CA ILE A 140 -16.34 -10.63 6.64
C ILE A 140 -17.70 -11.31 6.47
N LEU A 141 -18.26 -11.89 7.52
CA LEU A 141 -19.59 -12.50 7.46
C LEU A 141 -20.71 -11.47 7.21
N LYS A 142 -20.59 -10.24 7.77
CA LYS A 142 -21.51 -9.14 7.47
C LYS A 142 -21.42 -8.73 6.01
N LEU A 143 -20.20 -8.57 5.50
CA LEU A 143 -19.95 -8.27 4.10
C LEU A 143 -20.58 -9.34 3.20
N LYS A 144 -20.30 -10.63 3.44
CA LYS A 144 -20.87 -11.76 2.69
C LYS A 144 -22.41 -11.72 2.69
N LYS A 145 -23.05 -11.47 3.85
CA LYS A 145 -24.52 -11.37 3.97
C LYS A 145 -25.13 -10.18 3.24
N SER A 146 -24.39 -9.10 3.03
CA SER A 146 -24.85 -7.90 2.33
C SER A 146 -24.85 -8.04 0.80
N LEU A 147 -24.16 -9.06 0.31
CA LEU A 147 -24.06 -9.37 -1.12
C LEU A 147 -25.21 -10.29 -1.54
N LYS A 148 -25.89 -9.92 -2.62
CA LYS A 148 -27.02 -10.69 -3.19
C LYS A 148 -26.55 -11.71 -4.23
N LYS A 149 -25.28 -11.68 -4.61
CA LYS A 149 -24.68 -12.60 -5.59
C LYS A 149 -24.05 -13.79 -4.91
N GLU A 150 -23.89 -14.88 -5.67
CA GLU A 150 -23.18 -16.07 -5.20
C GLU A 150 -21.76 -15.67 -4.77
N THR A 151 -21.51 -15.81 -3.46
CA THR A 151 -20.30 -15.33 -2.81
C THR A 151 -19.59 -16.46 -2.08
N ILE A 152 -18.30 -16.60 -2.30
CA ILE A 152 -17.44 -17.57 -1.63
C ILE A 152 -16.30 -16.87 -0.87
N LEU A 153 -15.88 -17.45 0.26
CA LEU A 153 -14.67 -17.05 0.97
C LEU A 153 -13.47 -17.87 0.47
N TYR A 154 -12.27 -17.28 0.54
CA TYR A 154 -11.05 -18.03 0.23
C TYR A 154 -10.89 -19.27 1.10
N SER A 155 -11.26 -19.18 2.39
CA SER A 155 -11.24 -20.31 3.31
C SER A 155 -12.21 -21.44 2.95
N GLU A 156 -13.26 -21.15 2.17
CA GLU A 156 -14.30 -22.12 1.77
C GLU A 156 -14.08 -22.76 0.39
N LYS A 157 -13.00 -22.38 -0.32
CA LYS A 157 -12.81 -22.71 -1.75
C LYS A 157 -12.59 -24.20 -2.06
N SER A 158 -12.14 -24.97 -1.06
CA SER A 158 -11.78 -26.39 -1.30
C SER A 158 -12.95 -27.22 -1.76
N GLY A 159 -12.79 -27.90 -2.89
CA GLY A 159 -13.83 -28.77 -3.47
C GLY A 159 -15.02 -28.02 -4.10
N LYS A 160 -14.90 -26.72 -4.33
CA LYS A 160 -15.91 -25.89 -4.98
C LYS A 160 -15.53 -25.57 -6.41
N ASN A 161 -16.50 -25.50 -7.31
CA ASN A 161 -16.34 -24.95 -8.65
C ASN A 161 -16.36 -23.42 -8.57
N LEU A 162 -15.20 -22.79 -8.58
CA LEU A 162 -15.09 -21.34 -8.35
C LEU A 162 -15.69 -20.51 -9.49
N SER A 163 -15.81 -21.07 -10.68
CA SER A 163 -16.41 -20.37 -11.83
C SER A 163 -17.88 -20.02 -11.65
N GLU A 164 -18.59 -20.70 -10.75
CA GLU A 164 -20.01 -20.46 -10.46
C GLU A 164 -20.26 -19.23 -9.58
N TYR A 165 -19.26 -18.78 -8.85
CA TYR A 165 -19.38 -17.64 -7.95
C TYR A 165 -19.13 -16.31 -8.67
N SER A 166 -19.88 -15.28 -8.28
CA SER A 166 -19.71 -13.92 -8.80
C SER A 166 -18.82 -13.05 -7.92
N VAL A 167 -18.72 -13.38 -6.62
CA VAL A 167 -17.91 -12.64 -5.65
C VAL A 167 -16.99 -13.59 -4.89
N PHE A 168 -15.72 -13.23 -4.81
CA PHE A 168 -14.72 -13.96 -4.05
C PHE A 168 -14.11 -13.05 -2.98
N ILE A 169 -14.37 -13.35 -1.72
CA ILE A 169 -13.79 -12.60 -0.59
C ILE A 169 -12.51 -13.29 -0.14
N ILE A 170 -11.43 -12.54 -0.12
CA ILE A 170 -10.11 -13.02 0.31
C ILE A 170 -9.95 -12.76 1.81
N ASP A 171 -10.27 -13.74 2.60
CA ASP A 171 -10.21 -13.73 4.06
C ASP A 171 -8.86 -14.22 4.60
N THR A 172 -7.79 -13.92 3.88
CA THR A 172 -6.39 -14.20 4.26
C THR A 172 -5.46 -13.07 3.82
N VAL A 173 -4.25 -13.05 4.38
CA VAL A 173 -3.22 -12.06 4.04
C VAL A 173 -2.20 -12.61 3.03
N GLY A 174 -1.49 -11.72 2.33
CA GLY A 174 -0.33 -12.06 1.50
C GLY A 174 -0.65 -12.44 0.06
N LEU A 175 -1.92 -12.43 -0.37
CA LEU A 175 -2.31 -12.78 -1.75
C LEU A 175 -2.61 -11.55 -2.62
N LEU A 176 -2.91 -10.40 -2.03
CA LEU A 176 -3.48 -9.25 -2.74
C LEU A 176 -2.60 -8.76 -3.89
N THR A 177 -1.30 -8.66 -3.70
CA THR A 177 -0.36 -8.23 -4.75
C THR A 177 -0.39 -9.14 -5.98
N LYS A 178 -0.52 -10.45 -5.78
CA LYS A 178 -0.67 -11.42 -6.87
C LYS A 178 -2.04 -11.35 -7.53
N ILE A 179 -3.09 -11.12 -6.73
CA ILE A 179 -4.47 -11.05 -7.20
C ILE A 179 -4.69 -9.86 -8.13
N TYR A 180 -4.00 -8.74 -7.92
CA TYR A 180 -4.10 -7.58 -8.80
C TYR A 180 -3.68 -7.86 -10.25
N SER A 181 -2.83 -8.85 -10.51
CA SER A 181 -2.48 -9.26 -11.88
C SER A 181 -3.64 -9.84 -12.68
N TYR A 182 -4.73 -10.20 -12.02
CA TYR A 182 -5.96 -10.70 -12.65
C TYR A 182 -7.02 -9.63 -12.86
N ALA A 183 -6.81 -8.42 -12.34
CA ALA A 183 -7.78 -7.34 -12.39
C ALA A 183 -7.87 -6.73 -13.79
N ASP A 184 -9.08 -6.59 -14.32
CA ASP A 184 -9.36 -5.70 -15.45
C ASP A 184 -9.59 -4.26 -14.93
N THR A 185 -10.11 -4.14 -13.70
CA THR A 185 -10.18 -2.88 -12.94
C THR A 185 -9.74 -3.12 -11.49
N ALA A 186 -8.90 -2.25 -10.97
CA ALA A 186 -8.46 -2.27 -9.58
C ALA A 186 -9.06 -1.11 -8.78
N TYR A 187 -9.61 -1.42 -7.61
CA TYR A 187 -10.00 -0.45 -6.60
C TYR A 187 -9.09 -0.60 -5.38
N VAL A 188 -8.51 0.50 -4.93
CA VAL A 188 -7.68 0.55 -3.72
C VAL A 188 -8.42 1.32 -2.64
N GLY A 189 -8.78 0.64 -1.58
CA GLY A 189 -9.50 1.22 -0.45
C GLY A 189 -8.68 2.19 0.40
N GLY A 190 -9.30 2.80 1.41
CA GLY A 190 -8.65 3.64 2.42
C GLY A 190 -8.70 5.15 2.18
N GLY A 191 -9.27 5.62 1.07
CA GLY A 191 -9.33 7.05 0.77
C GLY A 191 -10.31 7.88 1.61
N PHE A 192 -11.30 7.25 2.24
CA PHE A 192 -12.38 7.97 2.90
C PHE A 192 -12.09 8.45 4.32
N ARG A 193 -11.20 7.85 5.06
CA ARG A 193 -10.97 8.16 6.49
C ARG A 193 -9.52 8.29 6.91
N THR A 194 -8.66 7.42 6.42
CA THR A 194 -7.26 7.28 6.86
C THR A 194 -6.27 8.00 5.96
N GLY A 195 -6.75 8.70 4.93
CA GLY A 195 -5.93 9.27 3.86
C GLY A 195 -5.62 8.21 2.78
N LEU A 196 -5.09 8.67 1.66
CA LEU A 196 -4.75 7.79 0.53
C LEU A 196 -3.77 6.70 0.97
N HIS A 197 -4.16 5.45 0.81
CA HIS A 197 -3.26 4.32 0.91
C HIS A 197 -2.21 4.35 -0.20
N ASN A 198 -1.14 3.61 0.02
CA ASN A 198 -0.12 3.45 -1.00
C ASN A 198 -0.70 2.63 -2.17
N ILE A 199 -0.93 3.30 -3.30
CA ILE A 199 -1.46 2.64 -4.50
C ILE A 199 -0.43 1.77 -5.23
N LEU A 200 0.85 1.89 -4.88
CA LEU A 200 1.91 1.04 -5.43
C LEU A 200 2.01 -0.30 -4.70
N GLU A 201 1.64 -0.31 -3.43
CA GLU A 201 1.64 -1.50 -2.57
C GLU A 201 0.36 -1.48 -1.72
N PRO A 202 -0.79 -1.70 -2.33
CA PRO A 202 -2.08 -1.63 -1.65
C PRO A 202 -2.31 -2.77 -0.65
#